data_314efd14aadcb51f25bad72ddeb6054d
#
_entry.id   314efd14aadcb51f25bad72ddeb6054d
#
_cell.length_a   1.000
_cell.length_b   1.000
_cell.length_c   1.000
_cell.angle_alpha   90.00
_cell.angle_beta   90.00
_cell.angle_gamma   90.00
#
_symmetry.space_group_name_H-M   'P 1'
#
loop_
_entity.id
_entity.type
_entity.pdbx_description
1 polymer ?
#
loop_
_entity_poly.entity_id
_entity_poly.type
_entity_poly.pdbx_seq_one_letter_code
_entity_poly.pdbx_strand_id
1 'polypeptide(L)'
;MSATATTDKLFFEHAEMDRDRVTGIVDGALKGADDGELFLEYRQSESLVFDDGQLKGANFDTAQGFGLRSVSGETAGLAHASEISEAAIKRAGETVKAVHAGSGGTLQEPPRGTNAKLYADDNPLSAMAFKDKVDLLAEIDAYVRAKDPRVKQVSASLLGNWQAVEIIRPGGHIASDVRPLVRINVSVVAGQGDRMESGSNGAGGRALYDKWVTPENWQSIADEALRQALVNLDSVPAPAGEMTVVLGPGWPGVLLHEAVGHGLEGDFNRKKTSAFAGLMGERVASPGVTIVDDGTLDSRRGSLTIDDEGTPTNRTVLIEDGILKGYMQDRMNARLMGVDPTGNGRRE
;
A
#
# COMPACT_ATOMS: atom_id res chain seq x y z
N MET A 1 -12.41 0.06 -18.50
CA MET A 1 -13.68 0.24 -17.75
C MET A 1 -13.41 1.24 -16.64
N SER A 2 -14.40 1.95 -16.11
CA SER A 2 -14.16 2.75 -14.90
C SER A 2 -14.05 1.86 -13.66
N ALA A 3 -13.41 2.34 -12.59
CA ALA A 3 -13.32 1.63 -11.32
C ALA A 3 -14.70 1.15 -10.84
N THR A 4 -15.70 2.02 -10.88
CA THR A 4 -17.09 1.68 -10.54
C THR A 4 -17.67 0.55 -11.39
N ALA A 5 -17.47 0.56 -12.72
CA ALA A 5 -17.98 -0.52 -13.58
C ALA A 5 -17.28 -1.85 -13.29
N THR A 6 -16.02 -1.83 -12.84
CA THR A 6 -15.29 -3.02 -12.43
C THR A 6 -15.82 -3.58 -11.12
N THR A 7 -16.04 -2.71 -10.12
CA THR A 7 -16.57 -3.11 -8.80
C THR A 7 -18.02 -3.56 -8.88
N ASP A 8 -18.86 -2.91 -9.72
CA ASP A 8 -20.23 -3.35 -9.98
C ASP A 8 -20.26 -4.81 -10.46
N LYS A 9 -19.42 -5.13 -11.43
CA LYS A 9 -19.33 -6.48 -11.96
C LYS A 9 -18.86 -7.50 -10.91
N LEU A 10 -17.84 -7.17 -10.14
CA LEU A 10 -17.24 -8.08 -9.16
C LEU A 10 -18.13 -8.31 -7.94
N PHE A 11 -18.69 -7.25 -7.38
CA PHE A 11 -19.36 -7.30 -6.07
C PHE A 11 -20.88 -7.43 -6.17
N PHE A 12 -21.49 -7.04 -7.29
CA PHE A 12 -22.96 -7.07 -7.41
C PHE A 12 -23.42 -8.05 -8.48
N GLU A 13 -22.90 -7.99 -9.71
CA GLU A 13 -23.33 -8.93 -10.75
C GLU A 13 -22.89 -10.37 -10.44
N HIS A 14 -21.61 -10.61 -10.12
CA HIS A 14 -21.11 -11.96 -9.85
C HIS A 14 -21.58 -12.53 -8.52
N ALA A 15 -21.80 -11.71 -7.51
CA ALA A 15 -22.29 -12.12 -6.21
C ALA A 15 -23.83 -12.12 -6.11
N GLU A 16 -24.52 -11.77 -7.20
CA GLU A 16 -26.01 -11.68 -7.26
C GLU A 16 -26.59 -10.82 -6.13
N MET A 17 -25.90 -9.73 -5.75
CA MET A 17 -26.37 -8.80 -4.74
C MET A 17 -27.06 -7.59 -5.35
N ASP A 18 -28.02 -7.06 -4.62
CA ASP A 18 -28.68 -5.80 -4.96
C ASP A 18 -28.05 -4.64 -4.20
N ARG A 19 -27.56 -3.63 -4.92
CA ARG A 19 -26.85 -2.48 -4.35
C ARG A 19 -27.70 -1.69 -3.36
N ASP A 20 -28.98 -1.47 -3.68
CA ASP A 20 -29.88 -0.69 -2.81
C ASP A 20 -30.15 -1.46 -1.52
N ARG A 21 -30.27 -2.78 -1.58
CA ARG A 21 -30.42 -3.63 -0.38
C ARG A 21 -29.14 -3.61 0.47
N VAL A 22 -27.97 -3.73 -0.13
CA VAL A 22 -26.70 -3.63 0.60
C VAL A 22 -26.56 -2.27 1.28
N THR A 23 -26.87 -1.18 0.56
CA THR A 23 -26.87 0.17 1.14
C THR A 23 -27.85 0.27 2.32
N GLY A 24 -29.05 -0.27 2.18
CA GLY A 24 -30.04 -0.32 3.26
C GLY A 24 -29.56 -1.13 4.49
N ILE A 25 -28.80 -2.20 4.27
CA ILE A 25 -28.18 -2.96 5.38
C ILE A 25 -27.13 -2.10 6.10
N VAL A 26 -26.27 -1.41 5.34
CA VAL A 26 -25.23 -0.51 5.90
C VAL A 26 -25.88 0.63 6.69
N ASP A 27 -26.89 1.29 6.12
CA ASP A 27 -27.64 2.35 6.81
C ASP A 27 -28.26 1.86 8.13
N GLY A 28 -28.88 0.67 8.10
CA GLY A 28 -29.47 0.06 9.29
C GLY A 28 -28.45 -0.38 10.33
N ALA A 29 -27.28 -0.86 9.87
CA ALA A 29 -26.21 -1.32 10.76
C ALA A 29 -25.50 -0.16 11.46
N LEU A 30 -25.35 0.99 10.80
CA LEU A 30 -24.59 2.15 11.29
C LEU A 30 -25.50 3.26 11.86
N LYS A 31 -26.79 3.03 11.95
CA LYS A 31 -27.71 3.99 12.54
C LYS A 31 -27.40 4.23 14.02
N GLY A 32 -26.99 5.46 14.36
CA GLY A 32 -26.60 5.85 15.71
C GLY A 32 -25.10 5.73 15.99
N ALA A 33 -24.30 5.30 15.03
CA ALA A 33 -22.85 5.41 15.06
C ALA A 33 -22.38 6.83 14.73
N ASP A 34 -21.13 7.16 15.07
CA ASP A 34 -20.50 8.43 14.68
C ASP A 34 -19.88 8.33 13.28
N ASP A 35 -19.38 7.16 12.89
CA ASP A 35 -18.78 6.88 11.59
C ASP A 35 -18.79 5.37 11.30
N GLY A 36 -18.54 5.00 10.06
CA GLY A 36 -18.42 3.61 9.65
C GLY A 36 -18.56 3.43 8.15
N GLU A 37 -18.17 2.25 7.68
CA GLU A 37 -18.26 1.88 6.28
C GLU A 37 -18.31 0.37 6.10
N LEU A 38 -18.86 -0.06 4.98
CA LEU A 38 -18.63 -1.38 4.40
C LEU A 38 -17.51 -1.25 3.38
N PHE A 39 -16.43 -2.00 3.58
CA PHE A 39 -15.31 -2.14 2.67
C PHE A 39 -15.41 -3.49 1.97
N LEU A 40 -15.54 -3.50 0.66
CA LEU A 40 -15.55 -4.68 -0.18
C LEU A 40 -14.20 -4.77 -0.91
N GLU A 41 -13.61 -5.96 -0.96
CA GLU A 41 -12.33 -6.19 -1.62
C GLU A 41 -12.39 -7.46 -2.50
N TYR A 42 -11.79 -7.33 -3.69
CA TYR A 42 -11.39 -8.44 -4.55
C TYR A 42 -9.94 -8.25 -4.96
N ARG A 43 -9.12 -9.28 -4.79
CA ARG A 43 -7.69 -9.20 -5.09
C ARG A 43 -7.24 -10.44 -5.86
N GLN A 44 -6.46 -10.20 -6.91
CA GLN A 44 -5.67 -11.21 -7.59
C GLN A 44 -4.19 -10.91 -7.36
N SER A 45 -3.39 -11.93 -7.15
CA SER A 45 -1.95 -11.80 -7.03
C SER A 45 -1.24 -12.89 -7.81
N GLU A 46 -0.06 -12.57 -8.34
CA GLU A 46 0.84 -13.55 -8.93
C GLU A 46 2.28 -13.33 -8.44
N SER A 47 3.02 -14.42 -8.40
CA SER A 47 4.44 -14.42 -8.07
C SER A 47 5.14 -15.46 -8.93
N LEU A 48 6.13 -15.03 -9.72
CA LEU A 48 7.04 -15.90 -10.45
C LEU A 48 8.44 -15.71 -9.89
N VAL A 49 9.10 -16.82 -9.55
CA VAL A 49 10.47 -16.83 -9.06
C VAL A 49 11.31 -17.73 -9.92
N PHE A 50 12.32 -17.17 -10.56
CA PHE A 50 13.32 -17.86 -11.35
C PHE A 50 14.64 -17.80 -10.58
N ASP A 51 15.26 -18.93 -10.32
CA ASP A 51 16.44 -19.01 -9.50
C ASP A 51 17.39 -20.06 -10.09
N ASP A 52 18.62 -19.63 -10.29
CA ASP A 52 19.71 -20.46 -10.77
C ASP A 52 19.36 -21.27 -12.04
N GLY A 53 18.88 -20.58 -13.07
CA GLY A 53 18.56 -21.15 -14.37
C GLY A 53 17.22 -21.92 -14.43
N GLN A 54 16.39 -21.87 -13.39
CA GLN A 54 15.14 -22.64 -13.34
C GLN A 54 13.98 -21.84 -12.73
N LEU A 55 12.78 -22.03 -13.27
CA LEU A 55 11.56 -21.56 -12.63
C LEU A 55 11.30 -22.39 -11.35
N LYS A 56 11.46 -21.77 -10.19
CA LYS A 56 11.30 -22.41 -8.86
C LYS A 56 9.88 -22.31 -8.33
N GLY A 57 9.16 -21.27 -8.69
CA GLY A 57 7.81 -21.06 -8.23
C GLY A 57 7.00 -20.20 -9.20
N ALA A 58 5.75 -20.56 -9.38
CA ALA A 58 4.74 -19.77 -10.07
C ALA A 58 3.44 -19.92 -9.30
N ASN A 59 3.02 -18.87 -8.62
CA ASN A 59 1.82 -18.85 -7.81
C ASN A 59 0.85 -17.82 -8.37
N PHE A 60 -0.42 -18.18 -8.38
CA PHE A 60 -1.52 -17.26 -8.66
C PHE A 60 -2.58 -17.49 -7.59
N ASP A 61 -3.04 -16.41 -6.96
CA ASP A 61 -4.03 -16.46 -5.90
C ASP A 61 -5.14 -15.44 -6.14
N THR A 62 -6.35 -15.78 -5.68
CA THR A 62 -7.50 -14.88 -5.68
C THR A 62 -8.11 -14.87 -4.30
N ALA A 63 -8.24 -13.69 -3.71
CA ALA A 63 -8.87 -13.46 -2.44
C ALA A 63 -9.99 -12.43 -2.58
N GLN A 64 -11.05 -12.61 -1.81
CA GLN A 64 -12.14 -11.65 -1.71
C GLN A 64 -12.72 -11.64 -0.31
N GLY A 65 -13.42 -10.58 0.02
CA GLY A 65 -14.12 -10.47 1.28
C GLY A 65 -14.64 -9.06 1.53
N PHE A 66 -15.17 -8.88 2.71
CA PHE A 66 -15.60 -7.57 3.17
C PHE A 66 -15.29 -7.36 4.64
N GLY A 67 -15.21 -6.08 5.05
CA GLY A 67 -15.20 -5.64 6.43
C GLY A 67 -16.27 -4.56 6.63
N LEU A 68 -17.11 -4.73 7.64
CA LEU A 68 -18.05 -3.70 8.09
C LEU A 68 -17.56 -3.13 9.42
N ARG A 69 -17.26 -1.84 9.43
CA ARG A 69 -16.79 -1.11 10.61
C ARG A 69 -17.87 -0.17 11.13
N SER A 70 -17.97 -0.08 12.44
CA SER A 70 -18.78 0.93 13.16
C SER A 70 -17.92 1.64 14.20
N VAL A 71 -18.08 2.94 14.32
CA VAL A 71 -17.32 3.79 15.24
C VAL A 71 -18.29 4.55 16.15
N SER A 72 -18.03 4.52 17.46
CA SER A 72 -18.74 5.33 18.46
C SER A 72 -17.76 5.87 19.48
N GLY A 73 -17.64 7.20 19.58
CA GLY A 73 -16.61 7.85 20.38
C GLY A 73 -15.21 7.43 19.94
N GLU A 74 -14.47 6.82 20.85
CA GLU A 74 -13.14 6.26 20.63
C GLU A 74 -13.15 4.75 20.31
N THR A 75 -14.31 4.13 20.34
CA THR A 75 -14.45 2.69 20.13
C THR A 75 -14.79 2.39 18.69
N ALA A 76 -14.08 1.43 18.10
CA ALA A 76 -14.42 0.89 16.79
C ALA A 76 -14.65 -0.61 16.89
N GLY A 77 -15.67 -1.11 16.19
CA GLY A 77 -15.93 -2.53 16.01
C GLY A 77 -15.85 -2.89 14.55
N LEU A 78 -15.30 -4.05 14.26
CA LEU A 78 -15.14 -4.61 12.92
C LEU A 78 -15.72 -6.02 12.87
N ALA A 79 -16.53 -6.30 11.88
CA ALA A 79 -16.94 -7.63 11.50
C ALA A 79 -16.60 -7.88 10.04
N HIS A 80 -16.00 -9.03 9.73
CA HIS A 80 -15.55 -9.34 8.37
C HIS A 80 -15.88 -10.79 7.98
N ALA A 81 -15.91 -11.04 6.67
CA ALA A 81 -16.01 -12.39 6.11
C ALA A 81 -15.40 -12.43 4.70
N SER A 82 -14.97 -13.62 4.28
CA SER A 82 -14.56 -13.89 2.91
C SER A 82 -15.77 -14.15 1.96
N GLU A 83 -16.90 -14.55 2.52
CA GLU A 83 -18.17 -14.68 1.77
C GLU A 83 -18.77 -13.30 1.51
N ILE A 84 -18.84 -12.89 0.26
CA ILE A 84 -19.51 -11.66 -0.15
C ILE A 84 -20.95 -12.01 -0.50
N SER A 85 -21.89 -11.74 0.42
CA SER A 85 -23.33 -11.94 0.23
C SER A 85 -24.13 -10.97 1.13
N GLU A 86 -25.37 -10.62 0.70
CA GLU A 86 -26.26 -9.79 1.52
C GLU A 86 -26.48 -10.40 2.92
N ALA A 87 -26.57 -11.72 3.00
CA ALA A 87 -26.76 -12.43 4.26
C ALA A 87 -25.54 -12.30 5.21
N ALA A 88 -24.33 -12.42 4.66
CA ALA A 88 -23.09 -12.26 5.44
C ALA A 88 -22.93 -10.80 5.92
N ILE A 89 -23.17 -9.83 5.04
CA ILE A 89 -23.12 -8.39 5.38
C ILE A 89 -24.15 -8.06 6.46
N LYS A 90 -25.36 -8.61 6.38
CA LYS A 90 -26.38 -8.42 7.42
C LYS A 90 -25.96 -8.99 8.76
N ARG A 91 -25.38 -10.20 8.81
CA ARG A 91 -24.83 -10.78 10.06
C ARG A 91 -23.72 -9.90 10.65
N ALA A 92 -22.82 -9.40 9.80
CA ALA A 92 -21.79 -8.45 10.22
C ALA A 92 -22.41 -7.17 10.80
N GLY A 93 -23.46 -6.65 10.16
CA GLY A 93 -24.21 -5.49 10.62
C GLY A 93 -24.78 -5.67 12.02
N GLU A 94 -25.39 -6.82 12.31
CA GLU A 94 -25.89 -7.12 13.66
C GLU A 94 -24.75 -7.18 14.70
N THR A 95 -23.58 -7.67 14.30
CA THR A 95 -22.41 -7.75 15.18
C THR A 95 -21.88 -6.34 15.54
N VAL A 96 -21.71 -5.46 14.58
CA VAL A 96 -21.12 -4.13 14.83
C VAL A 96 -22.07 -3.16 15.53
N LYS A 97 -23.37 -3.42 15.52
CA LYS A 97 -24.36 -2.64 16.30
C LYS A 97 -24.05 -2.63 17.80
N ALA A 98 -23.40 -3.64 18.34
CA ALA A 98 -23.04 -3.70 19.74
C ALA A 98 -22.10 -2.55 20.16
N VAL A 99 -21.33 -1.99 19.23
CA VAL A 99 -20.36 -0.90 19.50
C VAL A 99 -21.06 0.41 19.85
N HIS A 100 -22.19 0.70 19.21
CA HIS A 100 -22.94 1.93 19.40
C HIS A 100 -24.32 1.70 20.07
N ALA A 101 -24.56 0.53 20.63
CA ALA A 101 -25.80 0.23 21.32
C ALA A 101 -26.03 1.20 22.49
N GLY A 102 -27.15 1.97 22.41
CA GLY A 102 -27.45 3.01 23.39
C GLY A 102 -26.74 4.36 23.16
N SER A 103 -25.90 4.49 22.14
CA SER A 103 -25.28 5.74 21.76
C SER A 103 -26.19 6.50 20.79
N GLY A 104 -26.29 7.83 20.96
CA GLY A 104 -27.00 8.73 20.06
C GLY A 104 -26.01 9.48 19.14
N GLY A 105 -25.09 8.75 18.51
CA GLY A 105 -24.07 9.34 17.65
C GLY A 105 -24.65 10.04 16.42
N THR A 106 -23.89 10.99 15.86
CA THR A 106 -24.21 11.66 14.61
C THR A 106 -23.16 11.27 13.60
N LEU A 107 -23.59 10.62 12.52
CA LEU A 107 -22.72 10.21 11.43
C LEU A 107 -21.95 11.40 10.85
N GLN A 108 -20.65 11.23 10.68
CA GLN A 108 -19.81 12.18 9.94
C GLN A 108 -20.26 12.27 8.47
N GLU A 109 -20.14 13.45 7.90
CA GLU A 109 -20.32 13.62 6.46
C GLU A 109 -19.36 12.70 5.69
N PRO A 110 -19.83 12.07 4.59
CA PRO A 110 -18.97 11.25 3.76
C PRO A 110 -17.86 12.10 3.13
N PRO A 111 -16.73 11.49 2.76
CA PRO A 111 -15.68 12.18 2.02
C PRO A 111 -16.20 12.73 0.70
N ARG A 112 -15.68 13.87 0.26
CA ARG A 112 -16.09 14.54 -0.99
C ARG A 112 -15.00 14.39 -2.03
N GLY A 113 -15.40 13.99 -3.24
CA GLY A 113 -14.52 13.91 -4.40
C GLY A 113 -13.52 12.75 -4.32
N THR A 114 -12.64 12.72 -5.31
CA THR A 114 -11.49 11.81 -5.38
C THR A 114 -10.27 12.61 -5.85
N ASN A 115 -9.08 12.05 -5.67
CA ASN A 115 -7.85 12.57 -6.28
C ASN A 115 -7.93 12.51 -7.81
N ALA A 116 -6.99 13.16 -8.46
CA ALA A 116 -6.67 12.87 -9.84
C ALA A 116 -6.38 11.37 -10.00
N LYS A 117 -6.68 10.82 -11.18
CA LYS A 117 -6.41 9.42 -11.48
C LYS A 117 -4.90 9.17 -11.52
N LEU A 118 -4.38 8.46 -10.55
CA LEU A 118 -2.93 8.25 -10.34
C LEU A 118 -2.39 7.01 -11.08
N TYR A 119 -3.27 6.13 -11.54
CA TYR A 119 -2.93 4.88 -12.24
C TYR A 119 -4.09 4.37 -13.08
N ALA A 120 -3.80 3.43 -14.00
CA ALA A 120 -4.82 2.78 -14.81
C ALA A 120 -5.55 1.69 -14.01
N ASP A 121 -6.79 1.36 -14.43
CA ASP A 121 -7.60 0.30 -13.80
C ASP A 121 -7.31 -1.08 -14.41
N ASP A 122 -6.40 -1.15 -15.39
CA ASP A 122 -6.11 -2.38 -16.11
C ASP A 122 -5.45 -3.43 -15.21
N ASN A 123 -5.77 -4.70 -15.46
CA ASN A 123 -5.20 -5.81 -14.72
C ASN A 123 -3.80 -6.16 -15.27
N PRO A 124 -2.73 -5.91 -14.50
CA PRO A 124 -1.37 -6.19 -14.95
C PRO A 124 -1.09 -7.68 -15.14
N LEU A 125 -1.83 -8.57 -14.43
CA LEU A 125 -1.56 -10.00 -14.43
C LEU A 125 -1.89 -10.63 -15.79
N SER A 126 -2.89 -10.10 -16.51
CA SER A 126 -3.30 -10.54 -17.84
C SER A 126 -2.62 -9.78 -18.99
N ALA A 127 -1.91 -8.67 -18.69
CA ALA A 127 -1.30 -7.82 -19.71
C ALA A 127 -0.08 -8.46 -20.40
N MET A 128 0.56 -9.45 -19.77
CA MET A 128 1.71 -10.18 -20.28
C MET A 128 1.46 -11.70 -20.16
N ALA A 129 1.72 -12.45 -21.22
CA ALA A 129 1.52 -13.90 -21.20
C ALA A 129 2.49 -14.59 -20.22
N PHE A 130 2.05 -15.68 -19.59
CA PHE A 130 2.89 -16.43 -18.64
C PHE A 130 4.25 -16.84 -19.22
N LYS A 131 4.24 -17.33 -20.45
CA LYS A 131 5.48 -17.72 -21.14
C LYS A 131 6.45 -16.56 -21.28
N ASP A 132 5.95 -15.37 -21.65
CA ASP A 132 6.80 -14.20 -21.85
C ASP A 132 7.41 -13.72 -20.53
N LYS A 133 6.67 -13.84 -19.42
CA LYS A 133 7.19 -13.58 -18.08
C LYS A 133 8.33 -14.52 -17.70
N VAL A 134 8.18 -15.81 -17.99
CA VAL A 134 9.22 -16.83 -17.72
C VAL A 134 10.44 -16.61 -18.61
N ASP A 135 10.24 -16.33 -19.89
CA ASP A 135 11.33 -16.07 -20.86
C ASP A 135 12.13 -14.84 -20.43
N LEU A 136 11.46 -13.77 -19.99
CA LEU A 136 12.13 -12.58 -19.45
C LEU A 136 13.00 -12.90 -18.22
N LEU A 137 12.50 -13.69 -17.28
CA LEU A 137 13.27 -14.05 -16.10
C LEU A 137 14.50 -14.90 -16.44
N ALA A 138 14.36 -15.80 -17.42
CA ALA A 138 15.47 -16.58 -17.95
C ALA A 138 16.50 -15.70 -18.70
N GLU A 139 16.04 -14.70 -19.44
CA GLU A 139 16.92 -13.73 -20.12
C GLU A 139 17.71 -12.92 -19.09
N ILE A 140 17.11 -12.48 -17.98
CA ILE A 140 17.79 -11.77 -16.90
C ILE A 140 18.89 -12.65 -16.28
N ASP A 141 18.60 -13.92 -15.98
CA ASP A 141 19.61 -14.86 -15.44
C ASP A 141 20.81 -15.00 -16.40
N ALA A 142 20.53 -15.27 -17.67
CA ALA A 142 21.56 -15.42 -18.68
C ALA A 142 22.39 -14.13 -18.89
N TYR A 143 21.75 -12.99 -18.90
CA TYR A 143 22.41 -11.67 -19.04
C TYR A 143 23.40 -11.40 -17.89
N VAL A 144 22.97 -11.60 -16.64
CA VAL A 144 23.82 -11.36 -15.47
C VAL A 144 25.03 -12.31 -15.45
N ARG A 145 24.81 -13.61 -15.75
CA ARG A 145 25.88 -14.59 -15.80
C ARG A 145 26.93 -14.30 -16.88
N ALA A 146 26.51 -13.74 -18.01
CA ALA A 146 27.40 -13.36 -19.09
C ALA A 146 28.29 -12.15 -18.77
N LYS A 147 27.93 -11.33 -17.78
CA LYS A 147 28.64 -10.09 -17.44
C LYS A 147 29.91 -10.33 -16.62
N ASP A 148 29.93 -11.28 -15.69
CA ASP A 148 31.08 -11.50 -14.81
C ASP A 148 31.20 -12.98 -14.39
N PRO A 149 32.36 -13.61 -14.55
CA PRO A 149 32.55 -15.02 -14.21
C PRO A 149 32.49 -15.32 -12.70
N ARG A 150 32.52 -14.31 -11.85
CA ARG A 150 32.34 -14.44 -10.40
C ARG A 150 30.87 -14.64 -9.99
N VAL A 151 29.93 -14.45 -10.89
CA VAL A 151 28.51 -14.73 -10.59
C VAL A 151 28.33 -16.22 -10.29
N LYS A 152 27.78 -16.52 -9.11
CA LYS A 152 27.50 -17.88 -8.64
C LYS A 152 26.03 -18.23 -8.72
N GLN A 153 25.16 -17.29 -8.35
CA GLN A 153 23.71 -17.47 -8.36
C GLN A 153 23.01 -16.20 -8.82
N VAL A 154 21.94 -16.35 -9.57
CA VAL A 154 21.04 -15.27 -9.95
C VAL A 154 19.63 -15.68 -9.58
N SER A 155 18.92 -14.82 -8.89
CA SER A 155 17.48 -14.94 -8.62
C SER A 155 16.76 -13.74 -9.20
N ALA A 156 15.75 -13.97 -10.02
CA ALA A 156 14.91 -12.95 -10.58
C ALA A 156 13.43 -13.24 -10.29
N SER A 157 12.63 -12.23 -9.99
CA SER A 157 11.21 -12.43 -9.71
C SER A 157 10.34 -11.34 -10.30
N LEU A 158 9.13 -11.73 -10.70
CA LEU A 158 8.03 -10.84 -11.02
C LEU A 158 6.91 -11.06 -10.00
N LEU A 159 6.40 -9.95 -9.47
CA LEU A 159 5.29 -9.91 -8.54
C LEU A 159 4.23 -8.99 -9.12
N GLY A 160 2.98 -9.43 -9.12
CA GLY A 160 1.85 -8.64 -9.56
C GLY A 160 0.69 -8.73 -8.59
N ASN A 161 -0.04 -7.64 -8.47
CA ASN A 161 -1.27 -7.56 -7.70
C ASN A 161 -2.27 -6.68 -8.45
N TRP A 162 -3.52 -7.08 -8.42
CA TRP A 162 -4.64 -6.29 -8.90
C TRP A 162 -5.74 -6.35 -7.86
N GLN A 163 -6.07 -5.21 -7.27
CA GLN A 163 -7.02 -5.06 -6.19
C GLN A 163 -8.16 -4.15 -6.64
N ALA A 164 -9.39 -4.60 -6.53
CA ALA A 164 -10.58 -3.76 -6.66
C ALA A 164 -11.21 -3.59 -5.28
N VAL A 165 -11.51 -2.35 -4.92
CA VAL A 165 -12.15 -2.01 -3.65
C VAL A 165 -13.37 -1.15 -3.88
N GLU A 166 -14.39 -1.33 -3.06
CA GLU A 166 -15.54 -0.45 -2.98
C GLU A 166 -15.89 -0.18 -1.53
N ILE A 167 -16.04 1.09 -1.21
CA ILE A 167 -16.41 1.58 0.11
C ILE A 167 -17.82 2.13 0.04
N ILE A 168 -18.74 1.54 0.80
CA ILE A 168 -20.13 2.00 0.92
C ILE A 168 -20.32 2.59 2.32
N ARG A 169 -20.71 3.84 2.36
CA ARG A 169 -20.98 4.57 3.59
C ARG A 169 -22.48 4.86 3.73
N PRO A 170 -22.97 5.13 4.94
CA PRO A 170 -24.37 5.52 5.15
C PRO A 170 -24.80 6.68 4.27
N GLY A 171 -26.06 6.64 3.84
CA GLY A 171 -26.62 7.62 2.92
C GLY A 171 -26.30 7.35 1.45
N GLY A 172 -25.81 6.15 1.13
CA GLY A 172 -25.55 5.73 -0.26
C GLY A 172 -24.29 6.34 -0.88
N HIS A 173 -23.38 6.89 -0.07
CA HIS A 173 -22.10 7.35 -0.58
C HIS A 173 -21.22 6.14 -0.95
N ILE A 174 -20.72 6.13 -2.17
CA ILE A 174 -19.90 5.05 -2.73
C ILE A 174 -18.60 5.64 -3.26
N ALA A 175 -17.49 4.99 -2.90
CA ALA A 175 -16.18 5.27 -3.45
C ALA A 175 -15.55 3.97 -3.93
N SER A 176 -15.03 3.96 -5.17
CA SER A 176 -14.44 2.76 -5.79
C SER A 176 -13.03 3.07 -6.28
N ASP A 177 -12.14 2.11 -6.16
CA ASP A 177 -10.78 2.20 -6.68
C ASP A 177 -10.31 0.84 -7.22
N VAL A 178 -9.51 0.87 -8.28
CA VAL A 178 -8.85 -0.33 -8.85
C VAL A 178 -7.36 -0.08 -8.85
N ARG A 179 -6.62 -0.91 -8.14
CA ARG A 179 -5.25 -0.68 -7.71
C ARG A 179 -4.30 -1.73 -8.29
N PRO A 180 -3.72 -1.49 -9.47
CA PRO A 180 -2.64 -2.35 -9.95
C PRO A 180 -1.37 -2.14 -9.11
N LEU A 181 -0.55 -3.16 -9.02
CA LEU A 181 0.78 -3.05 -8.42
C LEU A 181 1.67 -4.14 -9.00
N VAL A 182 2.83 -3.77 -9.53
CA VAL A 182 3.81 -4.71 -10.05
C VAL A 182 5.19 -4.44 -9.48
N ARG A 183 6.02 -5.48 -9.47
CA ARG A 183 7.42 -5.38 -9.07
C ARG A 183 8.27 -6.40 -9.81
N ILE A 184 9.47 -5.98 -10.22
CA ILE A 184 10.57 -6.82 -10.66
C ILE A 184 11.70 -6.72 -9.64
N ASN A 185 12.29 -7.85 -9.25
CA ASN A 185 13.47 -7.89 -8.39
C ASN A 185 14.52 -8.79 -9.03
N VAL A 186 15.79 -8.40 -8.87
CA VAL A 186 16.96 -9.20 -9.24
C VAL A 186 17.91 -9.25 -8.04
N SER A 187 18.39 -10.43 -7.71
CA SER A 187 19.41 -10.67 -6.69
C SER A 187 20.54 -11.49 -7.30
N VAL A 188 21.76 -11.11 -6.99
CA VAL A 188 22.97 -11.74 -7.52
C VAL A 188 23.86 -12.13 -6.36
N VAL A 189 24.38 -13.36 -6.39
CA VAL A 189 25.48 -13.78 -5.51
C VAL A 189 26.75 -13.89 -6.34
N ALA A 190 27.78 -13.17 -5.94
CA ALA A 190 29.11 -13.25 -6.54
C ALA A 190 30.11 -13.89 -5.56
N GLY A 191 31.09 -14.64 -6.08
CA GLY A 191 32.06 -15.33 -5.25
C GLY A 191 33.50 -15.22 -5.77
N GLN A 192 34.43 -14.99 -4.85
CA GLN A 192 35.88 -14.94 -5.15
C GLN A 192 36.65 -15.58 -4.00
N GLY A 193 37.38 -16.69 -4.30
CA GLY A 193 37.93 -17.54 -3.28
C GLY A 193 36.86 -18.11 -2.37
N ASP A 194 37.04 -17.99 -1.07
CA ASP A 194 36.07 -18.44 -0.06
C ASP A 194 35.01 -17.38 0.27
N ARG A 195 35.12 -16.19 -0.29
CA ARG A 195 34.17 -15.08 -0.04
C ARG A 195 33.00 -15.11 -1.02
N MET A 196 31.81 -15.01 -0.49
CA MET A 196 30.56 -14.86 -1.26
C MET A 196 29.77 -13.69 -0.72
N GLU A 197 29.33 -12.84 -1.63
CA GLU A 197 28.58 -11.64 -1.30
C GLU A 197 27.40 -11.46 -2.23
N SER A 198 26.38 -10.78 -1.77
CA SER A 198 25.16 -10.54 -2.55
C SER A 198 24.92 -9.08 -2.82
N GLY A 199 24.21 -8.83 -3.90
CA GLY A 199 23.63 -7.54 -4.22
C GLY A 199 22.23 -7.75 -4.77
N SER A 200 21.35 -6.77 -4.58
CA SER A 200 19.97 -6.85 -5.06
C SER A 200 19.45 -5.48 -5.46
N ASN A 201 18.62 -5.47 -6.49
CA ASN A 201 17.90 -4.27 -6.88
C ASN A 201 16.52 -4.65 -7.43
N GLY A 202 15.59 -3.70 -7.42
CA GLY A 202 14.25 -3.91 -7.94
C GLY A 202 13.52 -2.61 -8.17
N ALA A 203 12.55 -2.67 -9.07
CA ALA A 203 11.68 -1.56 -9.37
C ALA A 203 10.23 -2.03 -9.49
N GLY A 204 9.30 -1.10 -9.38
CA GLY A 204 7.88 -1.39 -9.49
C GLY A 204 7.03 -0.22 -9.05
N GLY A 205 5.73 -0.39 -9.16
CA GLY A 205 4.76 0.61 -8.80
C GLY A 205 3.37 0.30 -9.33
N ARG A 206 2.47 1.25 -9.22
CA ARG A 206 1.08 1.15 -9.68
C ARG A 206 0.99 1.38 -11.18
N ALA A 207 1.34 0.35 -11.95
CA ALA A 207 1.34 0.36 -13.41
C ALA A 207 1.24 -1.08 -13.93
N LEU A 208 1.18 -1.24 -15.25
CA LEU A 208 1.36 -2.52 -15.92
C LEU A 208 2.84 -2.92 -15.92
N TYR A 209 3.13 -4.19 -16.25
CA TYR A 209 4.51 -4.68 -16.33
C TYR A 209 5.34 -3.98 -17.41
N ASP A 210 4.73 -3.60 -18.54
CA ASP A 210 5.39 -2.99 -19.70
C ASP A 210 6.27 -1.80 -19.32
N LYS A 211 5.87 -1.02 -18.32
CA LYS A 211 6.65 0.11 -17.81
C LYS A 211 7.99 -0.31 -17.20
N TRP A 212 8.08 -1.51 -16.64
CA TRP A 212 9.22 -1.95 -15.82
C TRP A 212 10.09 -3.02 -16.48
N VAL A 213 9.52 -3.75 -17.46
CA VAL A 213 10.19 -4.89 -18.13
C VAL A 213 10.80 -4.54 -19.48
N THR A 214 10.96 -3.25 -19.81
CA THR A 214 11.73 -2.87 -20.99
C THR A 214 13.20 -3.26 -20.82
N PRO A 215 13.91 -3.59 -21.92
CA PRO A 215 15.32 -3.97 -21.83
C PRO A 215 16.17 -2.97 -21.03
N GLU A 216 15.99 -1.67 -21.26
CA GLU A 216 16.74 -0.63 -20.54
C GLU A 216 16.49 -0.69 -19.02
N ASN A 217 15.24 -0.92 -18.60
CA ASN A 217 14.86 -0.93 -17.19
C ASN A 217 15.36 -2.18 -16.48
N TRP A 218 15.05 -3.38 -17.00
CA TRP A 218 15.46 -4.60 -16.32
C TRP A 218 16.99 -4.82 -16.36
N GLN A 219 17.68 -4.41 -17.43
CA GLN A 219 19.15 -4.45 -17.49
C GLN A 219 19.76 -3.51 -16.45
N SER A 220 19.23 -2.29 -16.30
CA SER A 220 19.69 -1.37 -15.26
C SER A 220 19.51 -1.94 -13.85
N ILE A 221 18.39 -2.64 -13.58
CA ILE A 221 18.15 -3.31 -12.30
C ILE A 221 19.15 -4.43 -12.08
N ALA A 222 19.39 -5.25 -13.10
CA ALA A 222 20.30 -6.38 -13.05
C ALA A 222 21.77 -5.91 -12.90
N ASP A 223 22.18 -4.89 -13.63
CA ASP A 223 23.51 -4.31 -13.54
C ASP A 223 23.79 -3.72 -12.16
N GLU A 224 22.83 -3.05 -11.55
CA GLU A 224 22.97 -2.50 -10.20
C GLU A 224 23.06 -3.62 -9.15
N ALA A 225 22.26 -4.68 -9.27
CA ALA A 225 22.34 -5.84 -8.38
C ALA A 225 23.74 -6.52 -8.48
N LEU A 226 24.23 -6.71 -9.71
CA LEU A 226 25.57 -7.25 -9.94
C LEU A 226 26.66 -6.32 -9.39
N ARG A 227 26.58 -5.01 -9.65
CA ARG A 227 27.53 -4.02 -9.14
C ARG A 227 27.64 -4.09 -7.61
N GLN A 228 26.51 -4.17 -6.90
CA GLN A 228 26.50 -4.28 -5.45
C GLN A 228 27.19 -5.56 -4.98
N ALA A 229 26.89 -6.71 -5.56
CA ALA A 229 27.53 -7.98 -5.21
C ALA A 229 29.05 -7.92 -5.40
N LEU A 230 29.51 -7.35 -6.52
CA LEU A 230 30.94 -7.21 -6.82
C LEU A 230 31.66 -6.23 -5.89
N VAL A 231 31.05 -5.08 -5.57
CA VAL A 231 31.60 -4.12 -4.61
C VAL A 231 31.68 -4.71 -3.22
N ASN A 232 30.68 -5.49 -2.81
CA ASN A 232 30.67 -6.15 -1.52
C ASN A 232 31.78 -7.19 -1.35
N LEU A 233 32.26 -7.83 -2.43
CA LEU A 233 33.44 -8.73 -2.37
C LEU A 233 34.70 -8.01 -1.86
N ASP A 234 34.85 -6.73 -2.15
CA ASP A 234 36.00 -5.92 -1.74
C ASP A 234 35.68 -5.07 -0.48
N SER A 235 34.50 -5.22 0.12
CA SER A 235 34.09 -4.44 1.28
C SER A 235 34.91 -4.79 2.52
N VAL A 236 35.14 -3.77 3.36
CA VAL A 236 35.76 -3.88 4.67
C VAL A 236 34.75 -3.52 5.76
N PRO A 237 34.95 -3.94 7.01
CA PRO A 237 34.08 -3.53 8.12
C PRO A 237 33.96 -2.01 8.21
N ALA A 238 32.73 -1.51 8.38
CA ALA A 238 32.49 -0.09 8.60
C ALA A 238 33.10 0.33 9.96
N PRO A 239 33.64 1.57 10.06
CA PRO A 239 34.10 2.08 11.33
C PRO A 239 32.93 2.23 12.32
N ALA A 240 33.16 1.87 13.58
CA ALA A 240 32.22 2.08 14.66
C ALA A 240 32.50 3.39 15.36
N GLY A 241 31.46 4.16 15.73
CA GLY A 241 31.59 5.41 16.47
C GLY A 241 30.62 6.47 15.99
N GLU A 242 30.67 7.62 16.66
CA GLU A 242 29.92 8.80 16.26
C GLU A 242 30.57 9.46 15.04
N MET A 243 29.79 9.72 14.01
CA MET A 243 30.28 10.33 12.77
C MET A 243 29.17 11.08 12.04
N THR A 244 29.57 12.03 11.20
CA THR A 244 28.64 12.70 10.29
C THR A 244 28.19 11.73 9.19
N VAL A 245 26.86 11.60 9.01
CA VAL A 245 26.25 10.73 8.02
C VAL A 245 25.47 11.56 7.00
N VAL A 246 25.68 11.29 5.71
CA VAL A 246 24.88 11.84 4.62
C VAL A 246 23.93 10.76 4.13
N LEU A 247 22.64 11.01 4.25
CA LEU A 247 21.59 10.11 3.73
C LEU A 247 21.24 10.49 2.30
N GLY A 248 21.45 9.55 1.36
CA GLY A 248 21.00 9.72 -0.03
C GLY A 248 19.50 9.47 -0.18
N PRO A 249 18.93 9.67 -1.40
CA PRO A 249 17.54 9.31 -1.68
C PRO A 249 17.33 7.79 -1.75
N GLY A 250 16.08 7.35 -1.62
CA GLY A 250 15.69 5.95 -1.73
C GLY A 250 15.62 5.23 -0.38
N TRP A 251 16.28 4.09 -0.21
CA TRP A 251 16.24 3.26 0.99
C TRP A 251 16.47 4.01 2.32
N PRO A 252 17.35 5.00 2.42
CA PRO A 252 17.46 5.82 3.64
C PRO A 252 16.15 6.53 4.05
N GLY A 253 15.18 6.69 3.15
CA GLY A 253 13.84 7.16 3.49
C GLY A 253 13.10 6.26 4.50
N VAL A 254 13.46 4.97 4.61
CA VAL A 254 12.93 4.07 5.64
C VAL A 254 13.30 4.57 7.03
N LEU A 255 14.48 5.14 7.22
CA LEU A 255 14.86 5.76 8.50
C LEU A 255 13.90 6.91 8.89
N LEU A 256 13.50 7.73 7.92
CA LEU A 256 12.52 8.80 8.17
C LEU A 256 11.13 8.22 8.47
N HIS A 257 10.74 7.12 7.81
CA HIS A 257 9.50 6.42 8.10
C HIS A 257 9.47 5.93 9.54
N GLU A 258 10.52 5.26 10.02
CA GLU A 258 10.60 4.73 11.38
C GLU A 258 10.77 5.84 12.43
N ALA A 259 11.68 6.79 12.19
CA ALA A 259 12.00 7.82 13.18
C ALA A 259 10.92 8.89 13.32
N VAL A 260 10.20 9.20 12.26
CA VAL A 260 9.26 10.33 12.20
C VAL A 260 7.87 9.87 11.78
N GLY A 261 7.75 9.04 10.74
CA GLY A 261 6.47 8.67 10.15
C GLY A 261 5.53 8.06 11.17
N HIS A 262 5.90 6.97 11.82
CA HIS A 262 5.09 6.34 12.87
C HIS A 262 4.84 7.27 14.07
N GLY A 263 5.80 8.10 14.40
CA GLY A 263 5.64 9.10 15.46
C GLY A 263 4.60 10.18 15.17
N LEU A 264 4.27 10.38 13.88
CA LEU A 264 3.32 11.41 13.43
C LEU A 264 1.96 10.83 12.99
N GLU A 265 1.67 9.57 13.30
CA GLU A 265 0.33 9.00 13.14
C GLU A 265 -0.65 9.63 14.16
N GLY A 266 -1.85 9.93 13.70
CA GLY A 266 -2.84 10.69 14.46
C GLY A 266 -3.28 10.00 15.76
N ASP A 267 -3.42 8.67 15.75
CA ASP A 267 -3.86 7.93 16.93
C ASP A 267 -2.85 7.95 18.08
N PHE A 268 -1.54 7.80 17.80
CA PHE A 268 -0.49 7.90 18.82
C PHE A 268 -0.41 9.31 19.41
N ASN A 269 -0.61 10.34 18.57
CA ASN A 269 -0.59 11.74 19.02
C ASN A 269 -1.84 12.10 19.82
N ARG A 270 -3.03 11.64 19.41
CA ARG A 270 -4.27 11.79 20.16
C ARG A 270 -4.20 11.11 21.54
N LYS A 271 -3.69 9.89 21.59
CA LYS A 271 -3.50 9.12 22.82
C LYS A 271 -2.34 9.61 23.68
N LYS A 272 -1.56 10.58 23.19
CA LYS A 272 -0.36 11.15 23.85
C LYS A 272 0.74 10.09 24.14
N THR A 273 0.87 9.11 23.27
CA THR A 273 1.89 8.07 23.36
C THR A 273 3.09 8.33 22.45
N SER A 274 2.97 9.27 21.51
CA SER A 274 4.07 9.73 20.65
C SER A 274 4.92 10.80 21.35
N ALA A 275 6.22 10.81 21.04
CA ALA A 275 7.13 11.90 21.41
C ALA A 275 6.75 13.25 20.78
N PHE A 276 5.96 13.26 19.71
CA PHE A 276 5.48 14.48 19.04
C PHE A 276 4.14 15.00 19.58
N ALA A 277 3.55 14.31 20.54
CA ALA A 277 2.23 14.70 21.07
C ALA A 277 2.26 16.07 21.73
N GLY A 278 1.37 16.95 21.27
CA GLY A 278 1.25 18.33 21.80
C GLY A 278 2.30 19.32 21.28
N LEU A 279 3.15 18.92 20.34
CA LEU A 279 4.21 19.77 19.78
C LEU A 279 3.83 20.50 18.48
N MET A 280 2.54 20.55 18.13
CA MET A 280 2.07 21.31 16.97
C MET A 280 2.54 22.78 17.05
N GLY A 281 3.22 23.26 15.99
CA GLY A 281 3.79 24.59 15.91
C GLY A 281 5.19 24.74 16.55
N GLU A 282 5.65 23.73 17.26
CA GLU A 282 6.96 23.74 17.90
C GLU A 282 8.07 23.22 16.95
N ARG A 283 9.31 23.55 17.27
CA ARG A 283 10.48 23.05 16.56
C ARG A 283 10.82 21.63 17.00
N VAL A 284 10.72 20.69 16.08
CA VAL A 284 11.01 19.26 16.31
C VAL A 284 12.18 18.74 15.47
N ALA A 285 12.69 19.54 14.54
CA ALA A 285 13.86 19.23 13.74
C ALA A 285 14.69 20.50 13.45
N SER A 286 15.89 20.31 12.89
CA SER A 286 16.75 21.43 12.51
C SER A 286 16.09 22.33 11.44
N PRO A 287 16.43 23.63 11.39
CA PRO A 287 16.03 24.49 10.27
C PRO A 287 16.42 23.88 8.92
N GLY A 288 15.58 24.07 7.91
CA GLY A 288 15.76 23.50 6.57
C GLY A 288 15.21 22.08 6.42
N VAL A 289 14.85 21.38 7.49
CA VAL A 289 14.23 20.04 7.41
C VAL A 289 12.75 20.17 7.12
N THR A 290 12.33 19.63 5.97
CA THR A 290 10.91 19.54 5.59
C THR A 290 10.56 18.09 5.29
N ILE A 291 9.50 17.57 5.92
CA ILE A 291 9.02 16.19 5.77
C ILE A 291 7.56 16.23 5.34
N VAL A 292 7.28 15.47 4.29
CA VAL A 292 5.95 15.40 3.66
C VAL A 292 5.55 13.93 3.48
N ASP A 293 4.31 13.61 3.84
CA ASP A 293 3.62 12.40 3.38
C ASP A 293 2.82 12.75 2.12
N ASP A 294 3.10 12.06 1.01
CA ASP A 294 2.46 12.38 -0.28
C ASP A 294 1.90 11.12 -0.95
N GLY A 295 0.59 10.93 -0.79
CA GLY A 295 -0.16 9.85 -1.41
C GLY A 295 -0.58 10.13 -2.86
N THR A 296 -0.18 11.26 -3.47
CA THR A 296 -0.68 11.74 -4.76
C THR A 296 0.33 11.61 -5.92
N LEU A 297 1.47 10.98 -5.69
CA LEU A 297 2.52 10.81 -6.70
C LEU A 297 2.15 9.71 -7.70
N ASP A 298 2.20 10.03 -8.99
CA ASP A 298 1.87 9.10 -10.08
C ASP A 298 2.66 7.80 -10.02
N SER A 299 1.97 6.68 -10.17
CA SER A 299 2.56 5.34 -10.28
C SER A 299 3.42 4.90 -9.09
N ARG A 300 3.48 5.63 -7.98
CA ARG A 300 4.23 5.20 -6.80
C ARG A 300 3.48 4.10 -6.05
N ARG A 301 4.22 3.17 -5.44
CA ARG A 301 3.65 2.05 -4.68
C ARG A 301 2.72 2.51 -3.56
N GLY A 302 3.10 3.54 -2.81
CA GLY A 302 2.34 4.06 -1.67
C GLY A 302 1.16 4.96 -2.04
N SER A 303 1.10 5.44 -3.29
CA SER A 303 0.04 6.35 -3.72
C SER A 303 -1.28 5.62 -3.95
N LEU A 304 -2.37 6.26 -3.55
CA LEU A 304 -3.74 5.78 -3.74
C LEU A 304 -4.64 6.95 -4.15
N THR A 305 -5.64 6.67 -4.99
CA THR A 305 -6.67 7.65 -5.33
C THR A 305 -7.51 8.02 -4.12
N ILE A 306 -7.91 7.02 -3.37
CA ILE A 306 -8.61 7.12 -2.08
C ILE A 306 -7.99 6.14 -1.09
N ASP A 307 -8.06 6.46 0.19
CA ASP A 307 -7.74 5.52 1.27
C ASP A 307 -8.85 4.45 1.45
N ASP A 308 -8.71 3.58 2.43
CA ASP A 308 -9.66 2.49 2.65
C ASP A 308 -10.90 2.93 3.47
N GLU A 309 -11.00 4.20 3.80
CA GLU A 309 -12.20 4.86 4.34
C GLU A 309 -12.95 5.65 3.26
N GLY A 310 -12.45 5.67 2.02
CA GLY A 310 -12.99 6.43 0.89
C GLY A 310 -12.56 7.90 0.89
N THR A 311 -11.62 8.29 1.74
CA THR A 311 -11.08 9.65 1.78
C THR A 311 -10.04 9.86 0.69
N PRO A 312 -10.10 10.91 -0.12
CA PRO A 312 -9.03 11.24 -1.06
C PRO A 312 -7.70 11.38 -0.35
N THR A 313 -6.65 10.77 -0.91
CA THR A 313 -5.30 10.93 -0.38
C THR A 313 -4.77 12.35 -0.66
N ASN A 314 -3.85 12.80 0.14
CA ASN A 314 -3.34 14.17 0.09
C ASN A 314 -1.82 14.23 0.10
N ARG A 315 -1.31 15.41 -0.19
CA ARG A 315 0.05 15.82 0.13
C ARG A 315 0.04 16.54 1.49
N THR A 316 0.38 15.82 2.55
CA THR A 316 0.34 16.30 3.92
C THR A 316 1.73 16.76 4.37
N VAL A 317 1.89 18.05 4.68
CA VAL A 317 3.12 18.57 5.25
C VAL A 317 3.14 18.23 6.75
N LEU A 318 4.07 17.39 7.14
CA LEU A 318 4.24 16.94 8.52
C LEU A 318 5.17 17.90 9.29
N ILE A 319 6.33 18.18 8.73
CA ILE A 319 7.31 19.14 9.29
C ILE A 319 7.71 20.09 8.17
N GLU A 320 7.76 21.38 8.45
CA GLU A 320 8.20 22.43 7.53
C GLU A 320 9.25 23.31 8.19
N ASP A 321 10.44 23.41 7.59
CA ASP A 321 11.58 24.13 8.15
C ASP A 321 11.85 23.80 9.64
N GLY A 322 11.71 22.53 9.99
CA GLY A 322 11.89 22.01 11.35
C GLY A 322 10.71 22.23 12.30
N ILE A 323 9.63 22.86 11.86
CA ILE A 323 8.41 23.11 12.65
C ILE A 323 7.36 22.05 12.36
N LEU A 324 6.79 21.45 13.40
CA LEU A 324 5.70 20.47 13.27
C LEU A 324 4.42 21.16 12.77
N LYS A 325 3.89 20.69 11.63
CA LYS A 325 2.73 21.28 10.95
C LYS A 325 1.50 20.38 10.92
N GLY A 326 1.67 19.06 10.98
CA GLY A 326 0.55 18.14 10.84
C GLY A 326 0.85 16.74 11.32
N TYR A 327 -0.21 15.96 11.43
CA TYR A 327 -0.20 14.53 11.66
C TYR A 327 -0.91 13.82 10.50
N MET A 328 -0.61 12.54 10.28
CA MET A 328 -1.38 11.69 9.39
C MET A 328 -2.65 11.22 10.09
N GLN A 329 -3.82 11.51 9.50
CA GLN A 329 -5.11 11.33 10.16
C GLN A 329 -6.02 10.39 9.38
N ASP A 330 -6.54 9.35 10.05
CA ASP A 330 -7.77 8.68 9.63
C ASP A 330 -9.01 9.50 10.05
N ARG A 331 -10.19 9.07 9.66
CA ARG A 331 -11.42 9.81 9.94
C ARG A 331 -11.77 9.85 11.43
N MET A 332 -11.56 8.74 12.15
CA MET A 332 -11.87 8.68 13.58
C MET A 332 -10.95 9.61 14.38
N ASN A 333 -9.65 9.54 14.15
CA ASN A 333 -8.70 10.37 14.88
C ASN A 333 -8.80 11.84 14.49
N ALA A 334 -9.04 12.14 13.21
CA ALA A 334 -9.33 13.50 12.74
C ALA A 334 -10.53 14.11 13.47
N ARG A 335 -11.65 13.38 13.54
CA ARG A 335 -12.85 13.82 14.27
C ARG A 335 -12.56 14.08 15.75
N LEU A 336 -11.88 13.15 16.42
CA LEU A 336 -11.58 13.27 17.85
C LEU A 336 -10.59 14.39 18.18
N MET A 337 -9.76 14.77 17.22
CA MET A 337 -8.81 15.89 17.34
C MET A 337 -9.36 17.21 16.79
N GLY A 338 -10.54 17.21 16.16
CA GLY A 338 -11.17 18.40 15.59
C GLY A 338 -10.43 18.95 14.36
N VAL A 339 -9.85 18.06 13.54
CA VAL A 339 -9.13 18.39 12.31
C VAL A 339 -9.69 17.59 11.13
N ASP A 340 -9.26 17.92 9.91
CA ASP A 340 -9.64 17.17 8.71
C ASP A 340 -8.82 15.87 8.56
N PRO A 341 -9.43 14.80 8.00
CA PRO A 341 -8.70 13.58 7.65
C PRO A 341 -7.72 13.84 6.50
N THR A 342 -6.60 13.15 6.50
CA THR A 342 -5.53 13.33 5.51
C THR A 342 -5.47 12.25 4.44
N GLY A 343 -6.43 11.30 4.44
CA GLY A 343 -6.46 10.21 3.46
C GLY A 343 -5.44 9.11 3.76
N ASN A 344 -5.19 8.87 5.04
CA ASN A 344 -4.24 7.87 5.53
C ASN A 344 -4.93 6.68 6.23
N GLY A 345 -6.26 6.56 6.14
CA GLY A 345 -7.03 5.43 6.69
C GLY A 345 -6.77 4.16 5.89
N ARG A 346 -6.01 3.19 6.45
CA ARG A 346 -5.71 1.92 5.79
C ARG A 346 -6.35 0.75 6.52
N ARG A 347 -6.70 -0.28 5.72
CA ARG A 347 -7.18 -1.60 6.19
C ARG A 347 -6.22 -2.68 5.67
N GLU A 348 -5.86 -3.61 6.53
CA GLU A 348 -5.06 -4.79 6.18
C GLU A 348 -5.90 -6.06 6.29
#